data_6a6e3b34848e90f4c2bfdd0b432258c3
#
_entry.id   6a6e3b34848e90f4c2bfdd0b432258c3
#
_cell.length_a   1.000
_cell.length_b   1.000
_cell.length_c   1.000
_cell.angle_alpha   90.00
_cell.angle_beta   90.00
_cell.angle_gamma   90.00
#
_symmetry.space_group_name_H-M   'P 1'
#
loop_
_entity.id
_entity.type
_entity.pdbx_description
1 polymer ?
#
loop_
_entity_poly.entity_id
_entity_poly.type
_entity_poly.pdbx_seq_one_letter_code
_entity_poly.pdbx_strand_id
1 'polypeptide(L)'
;EAFIVAIAVPVTLAITLLGNLIVGYTINRVTLFALILSLGLLVDDPIVDVENIHRHFRLGKHPPREATLIAVDEVRPPTILATFTVIASFIPMLFVTGMMGPYMRPMPFNVPLAMLMSLIVAFTITPWAAYHLLRKEHAPQDGEEQDDAASIRRWYAKILRPLLESRRRAWLFLAAMAAALVCSILLVVFGLVPVKMLPFDNKNELQFVIDMPEGTPLEATDG
;
A
#
# COMPACT_ATOMS: atom_id res chain seq x y z
N GLU A 1 9.98 15.23 8.90
CA GLU A 1 8.94 14.23 8.55
C GLU A 1 9.49 13.19 7.59
N ALA A 2 9.85 13.55 6.36
CA ALA A 2 10.32 12.60 5.33
C ALA A 2 11.49 11.70 5.78
N PHE A 3 12.39 12.20 6.61
CA PHE A 3 13.51 11.43 7.16
C PHE A 3 13.06 10.30 8.08
N ILE A 4 12.02 10.51 8.88
CA ILE A 4 11.45 9.49 9.78
C ILE A 4 10.85 8.36 8.95
N VAL A 5 10.08 8.71 7.93
CA VAL A 5 9.50 7.73 7.00
C VAL A 5 10.58 6.97 6.24
N ALA A 6 11.64 7.68 5.79
CA ALA A 6 12.77 7.09 5.09
C ALA A 6 13.55 6.07 5.94
N ILE A 7 13.50 6.16 7.27
CA ILE A 7 14.06 5.16 8.19
C ILE A 7 13.05 4.05 8.48
N ALA A 8 11.78 4.38 8.68
CA ALA A 8 10.74 3.41 9.03
C ALA A 8 10.59 2.32 7.95
N VAL A 9 10.64 2.69 6.68
CA VAL A 9 10.46 1.77 5.55
C VAL A 9 11.55 0.68 5.48
N PRO A 10 12.85 1.00 5.46
CA PRO A 10 13.90 -0.01 5.49
C PRO A 10 13.85 -0.93 6.73
N VAL A 11 13.51 -0.36 7.88
CA VAL A 11 13.35 -1.15 9.12
C VAL A 11 12.21 -2.15 8.98
N THR A 12 11.07 -1.72 8.48
CA THR A 12 9.92 -2.61 8.21
C THR A 12 10.27 -3.72 7.24
N LEU A 13 10.96 -3.40 6.14
CA LEU A 13 11.42 -4.39 5.16
C LEU A 13 12.43 -5.37 5.78
N ALA A 14 13.36 -4.89 6.59
CA ALA A 14 14.33 -5.75 7.26
C ALA A 14 13.65 -6.74 8.21
N ILE A 15 12.66 -6.30 9.00
CA ILE A 15 11.89 -7.15 9.89
C ILE A 15 11.05 -8.15 9.08
N THR A 16 10.47 -7.75 7.95
CA THR A 16 9.73 -8.62 7.06
C THR A 16 10.61 -9.70 6.45
N LEU A 17 11.83 -9.35 6.02
CA LEU A 17 12.84 -10.31 5.54
C LEU A 17 13.28 -11.28 6.62
N LEU A 18 13.44 -10.81 7.86
CA LEU A 18 13.72 -11.67 9.00
C LEU A 18 12.57 -12.66 9.24
N GLY A 19 11.31 -12.20 9.13
CA GLY A 19 10.14 -13.08 9.21
C GLY A 19 10.13 -14.15 8.11
N ASN A 20 10.51 -13.79 6.88
CA ASN A 20 10.67 -14.75 5.78
C ASN A 20 11.74 -15.81 6.08
N LEU A 21 12.87 -15.37 6.64
CA LEU A 21 13.96 -16.30 7.04
C LEU A 21 13.49 -17.30 8.08
N ILE A 22 12.74 -16.85 9.10
CA ILE A 22 12.23 -17.71 10.18
C ILE A 22 11.26 -18.77 9.64
N VAL A 23 10.40 -18.39 8.68
CA VAL A 23 9.42 -19.30 8.06
C VAL A 23 10.03 -20.18 6.97
N GLY A 24 11.28 -19.92 6.57
CA GLY A 24 11.98 -20.72 5.55
C GLY A 24 11.63 -20.32 4.11
N TYR A 25 11.06 -19.14 3.88
CA TYR A 25 10.86 -18.61 2.54
C TYR A 25 12.19 -18.15 1.94
N THR A 26 12.40 -18.47 0.66
CA THR A 26 13.57 -18.01 -0.10
C THR A 26 13.28 -16.70 -0.82
N ILE A 27 14.31 -15.86 -0.96
CA ILE A 27 14.22 -14.65 -1.78
C ILE A 27 14.28 -15.06 -3.25
N ASN A 28 13.16 -14.88 -3.96
CA ASN A 28 13.05 -15.13 -5.39
C ASN A 28 12.33 -13.96 -6.08
N ARG A 29 12.16 -14.01 -7.38
CA ARG A 29 11.49 -12.94 -8.15
C ARG A 29 10.09 -12.62 -7.65
N VAL A 30 9.34 -13.62 -7.19
CA VAL A 30 7.96 -13.45 -6.71
C VAL A 30 7.94 -12.81 -5.32
N THR A 31 8.83 -13.23 -4.41
CA THR A 31 8.95 -12.61 -3.08
C THR A 31 9.44 -11.16 -3.19
N LEU A 32 10.40 -10.86 -4.09
CA LEU A 32 10.82 -9.49 -4.35
C LEU A 32 9.69 -8.64 -4.94
N PHE A 33 8.90 -9.19 -5.87
CA PHE A 33 7.73 -8.49 -6.40
C PHE A 33 6.70 -8.20 -5.31
N ALA A 34 6.43 -9.16 -4.43
CA ALA A 34 5.53 -8.96 -3.29
C ALA A 34 6.04 -7.86 -2.34
N LEU A 35 7.34 -7.80 -2.08
CA LEU A 35 7.95 -6.75 -1.25
C LEU A 35 7.88 -5.38 -1.93
N ILE A 36 8.14 -5.29 -3.23
CA ILE A 36 8.00 -4.03 -3.99
C ILE A 36 6.55 -3.56 -3.99
N LEU A 37 5.58 -4.47 -4.20
CA LEU A 37 4.16 -4.17 -4.13
C LEU A 37 3.77 -3.67 -2.73
N SER A 38 4.26 -4.33 -1.67
CA SER A 38 3.99 -3.92 -0.31
C SER A 38 4.61 -2.57 0.04
N LEU A 39 5.72 -2.17 -0.59
CA LEU A 39 6.41 -0.91 -0.31
C LEU A 39 5.46 0.29 -0.41
N GLY A 40 4.63 0.34 -1.46
CA GLY A 40 3.65 1.41 -1.63
C GLY A 40 2.58 1.44 -0.53
N LEU A 41 2.26 0.30 0.06
CA LEU A 41 1.29 0.18 1.16
C LEU A 41 1.93 0.47 2.53
N LEU A 42 3.22 0.09 2.70
CA LEU A 42 3.95 0.24 3.97
C LEU A 42 4.26 1.69 4.32
N VAL A 43 4.40 2.55 3.31
CA VAL A 43 4.77 3.96 3.49
C VAL A 43 3.63 4.75 4.12
N ASP A 44 2.38 4.33 3.89
CA ASP A 44 1.19 5.09 4.33
C ASP A 44 1.06 5.15 5.86
N ASP A 45 1.30 4.04 6.58
CA ASP A 45 1.15 4.00 8.03
C ASP A 45 2.09 5.00 8.75
N PRO A 46 3.42 5.00 8.52
CA PRO A 46 4.32 5.97 9.12
C PRO A 46 4.05 7.42 8.70
N ILE A 47 3.58 7.66 7.46
CA ILE A 47 3.26 9.02 6.99
C ILE A 47 2.11 9.60 7.80
N VAL A 48 1.01 8.84 7.94
CA VAL A 48 -0.17 9.31 8.68
C VAL A 48 0.18 9.62 10.13
N ASP A 49 0.98 8.77 10.79
CA ASP A 49 1.41 8.98 12.17
C ASP A 49 2.29 10.24 12.33
N VAL A 50 3.32 10.38 11.48
CA VAL A 50 4.24 11.54 11.55
C VAL A 50 3.50 12.83 11.26
N GLU A 51 2.65 12.86 10.25
CA GLU A 51 1.87 14.04 9.88
C GLU A 51 0.94 14.47 11.02
N ASN A 52 0.25 13.50 11.64
CA ASN A 52 -0.65 13.82 12.75
C ASN A 52 0.12 14.30 13.99
N ILE A 53 1.28 13.70 14.31
CA ILE A 53 2.15 14.16 15.40
C ILE A 53 2.64 15.58 15.13
N HIS A 54 3.12 15.86 13.93
CA HIS A 54 3.57 17.19 13.53
C HIS A 54 2.44 18.21 13.61
N ARG A 55 1.25 17.87 13.15
CA ARG A 55 0.04 18.71 13.28
C ARG A 55 -0.22 19.08 14.74
N HIS A 56 -0.15 18.11 15.66
CA HIS A 56 -0.36 18.36 17.09
C HIS A 56 0.77 19.22 17.70
N PHE A 57 2.00 19.07 17.22
CA PHE A 57 3.13 19.93 17.65
C PHE A 57 2.91 21.37 17.20
N ARG A 58 2.47 21.60 15.98
CA ARG A 58 2.14 22.94 15.46
C ARG A 58 0.98 23.60 16.19
N LEU A 59 -0.01 22.82 16.65
CA LEU A 59 -1.12 23.34 17.44
C LEU A 59 -0.71 23.83 18.83
N GLY A 60 0.40 23.34 19.38
CA GLY A 60 0.97 23.78 20.65
C GLY A 60 0.06 23.65 21.88
N LYS A 61 -1.03 22.87 21.81
CA LYS A 61 -2.05 22.76 22.88
C LYS A 61 -1.60 21.92 24.06
N HIS A 62 -0.70 20.96 23.84
CA HIS A 62 -0.23 20.00 24.83
C HIS A 62 1.28 19.92 24.80
N PRO A 63 1.95 19.57 25.92
CA PRO A 63 3.39 19.34 25.91
C PRO A 63 3.75 18.22 24.90
N PRO A 64 4.96 18.23 24.30
CA PRO A 64 5.32 17.36 23.18
C PRO A 64 5.05 15.88 23.42
N ARG A 65 5.24 15.38 24.64
CA ARG A 65 4.97 13.98 24.98
C ARG A 65 3.49 13.64 24.92
N GLU A 66 2.64 14.47 25.49
CA GLU A 66 1.19 14.28 25.45
C GLU A 66 0.64 14.46 24.04
N ALA A 67 1.13 15.48 23.32
CA ALA A 67 0.78 15.73 21.93
C ALA A 67 1.04 14.51 21.04
N THR A 68 2.22 13.84 21.24
CA THR A 68 2.54 12.61 20.52
C THR A 68 1.56 11.49 20.85
N LEU A 69 1.24 11.26 22.12
CA LEU A 69 0.33 10.20 22.53
C LEU A 69 -1.09 10.42 21.99
N ILE A 70 -1.60 11.66 22.11
CA ILE A 70 -2.93 12.02 21.58
C ILE A 70 -2.98 11.85 20.07
N ALA A 71 -1.96 12.30 19.35
CA ALA A 71 -1.88 12.18 17.91
C ALA A 71 -1.92 10.73 17.44
N VAL A 72 -1.17 9.84 18.08
CA VAL A 72 -1.16 8.41 17.75
C VAL A 72 -2.48 7.75 18.10
N ASP A 73 -3.08 8.06 19.25
CA ASP A 73 -4.38 7.51 19.65
C ASP A 73 -5.51 7.89 18.68
N GLU A 74 -5.43 9.07 18.08
CA GLU A 74 -6.42 9.57 17.12
C GLU A 74 -6.41 8.77 15.81
N VAL A 75 -5.22 8.39 15.30
CA VAL A 75 -5.06 7.70 14.02
C VAL A 75 -4.98 6.17 14.15
N ARG A 76 -4.71 5.63 15.35
CA ARG A 76 -4.58 4.19 15.59
C ARG A 76 -5.77 3.36 15.12
N PRO A 77 -7.05 3.67 15.49
CA PRO A 77 -8.18 2.84 15.09
C PRO A 77 -8.39 2.76 13.57
N PRO A 78 -8.39 3.88 12.82
CA PRO A 78 -8.56 3.82 11.36
C PRO A 78 -7.38 3.13 10.67
N THR A 79 -6.14 3.32 11.12
CA THR A 79 -4.95 2.67 10.53
C THR A 79 -4.99 1.16 10.74
N ILE A 80 -5.32 0.68 11.94
CA ILE A 80 -5.48 -0.75 12.20
C ILE A 80 -6.56 -1.35 11.31
N LEU A 81 -7.72 -0.69 11.19
CA LEU A 81 -8.82 -1.18 10.35
C LEU A 81 -8.41 -1.22 8.87
N ALA A 82 -7.73 -0.19 8.38
CA ALA A 82 -7.23 -0.14 7.01
C ALA A 82 -6.25 -1.30 6.73
N THR A 83 -5.27 -1.52 7.61
CA THR A 83 -4.30 -2.62 7.50
C THR A 83 -5.00 -3.98 7.44
N PHE A 84 -5.96 -4.25 8.33
CA PHE A 84 -6.71 -5.51 8.29
C PHE A 84 -7.55 -5.65 7.03
N THR A 85 -8.11 -4.57 6.50
CA THR A 85 -8.87 -4.57 5.24
C THR A 85 -7.97 -4.94 4.06
N VAL A 86 -6.76 -4.39 4.00
CA VAL A 86 -5.76 -4.74 2.98
C VAL A 86 -5.36 -6.22 3.13
N ILE A 87 -5.05 -6.69 4.33
CA ILE A 87 -4.72 -8.10 4.58
C ILE A 87 -5.85 -9.01 4.09
N ALA A 88 -7.11 -8.69 4.42
CA ALA A 88 -8.27 -9.46 3.99
C ALA A 88 -8.40 -9.55 2.46
N SER A 89 -7.98 -8.52 1.71
CA SER A 89 -8.01 -8.52 0.26
C SER A 89 -7.03 -9.52 -0.38
N PHE A 90 -5.97 -9.90 0.33
CA PHE A 90 -4.99 -10.90 -0.14
C PHE A 90 -5.36 -12.34 0.22
N ILE A 91 -6.29 -12.57 1.17
CA ILE A 91 -6.71 -13.92 1.59
C ILE A 91 -7.19 -14.78 0.40
N PRO A 92 -8.00 -14.27 -0.56
CA PRO A 92 -8.46 -15.07 -1.70
C PRO A 92 -7.32 -15.67 -2.54
N MET A 93 -6.16 -15.02 -2.58
CA MET A 93 -4.99 -15.53 -3.33
C MET A 93 -4.40 -16.82 -2.73
N LEU A 94 -4.67 -17.13 -1.46
CA LEU A 94 -4.26 -18.39 -0.82
C LEU A 94 -4.99 -19.61 -1.40
N PHE A 95 -6.18 -19.39 -1.98
CA PHE A 95 -7.02 -20.44 -2.56
C PHE A 95 -6.72 -20.72 -4.03
N VAL A 96 -5.76 -20.04 -4.63
CA VAL A 96 -5.33 -20.31 -6.00
C VAL A 96 -4.66 -21.68 -6.06
N THR A 97 -5.24 -22.57 -6.86
CA THR A 97 -4.79 -23.95 -7.05
C THR A 97 -4.09 -24.14 -8.41
N GLY A 98 -3.58 -25.36 -8.67
CA GLY A 98 -2.89 -25.68 -9.91
C GLY A 98 -1.45 -25.16 -9.96
N MET A 99 -0.86 -25.13 -11.15
CA MET A 99 0.55 -24.73 -11.35
C MET A 99 0.86 -23.30 -10.90
N MET A 100 -0.15 -22.41 -10.89
CA MET A 100 -0.01 -21.03 -10.41
C MET A 100 0.00 -20.90 -8.89
N GLY A 101 -0.53 -21.88 -8.14
CA GLY A 101 -0.59 -21.86 -6.68
C GLY A 101 0.78 -21.60 -6.01
N PRO A 102 1.82 -22.39 -6.29
CA PRO A 102 3.16 -22.19 -5.73
C PRO A 102 3.77 -20.83 -6.08
N TYR A 103 3.50 -20.31 -7.28
CA TYR A 103 3.99 -19.00 -7.71
C TYR A 103 3.28 -17.84 -7.00
N MET A 104 1.98 -17.98 -6.72
CA MET A 104 1.19 -16.92 -6.11
C MET A 104 1.26 -16.89 -4.57
N ARG A 105 1.56 -18.03 -3.92
CA ARG A 105 1.62 -18.14 -2.44
C ARG A 105 2.52 -17.13 -1.73
N PRO A 106 3.70 -16.75 -2.26
CA PRO A 106 4.53 -15.75 -1.59
C PRO A 106 3.87 -14.39 -1.42
N MET A 107 2.95 -13.98 -2.31
CA MET A 107 2.28 -12.67 -2.21
C MET A 107 1.34 -12.56 -1.01
N PRO A 108 0.34 -13.45 -0.84
CA PRO A 108 -0.59 -13.40 0.29
C PRO A 108 0.06 -13.73 1.64
N PHE A 109 1.32 -14.16 1.66
CA PHE A 109 2.12 -14.27 2.87
C PHE A 109 2.94 -13.00 3.13
N ASN A 110 3.73 -12.55 2.15
CA ASN A 110 4.66 -11.45 2.35
C ASN A 110 3.97 -10.10 2.54
N VAL A 111 2.90 -9.82 1.79
CA VAL A 111 2.21 -8.53 1.89
C VAL A 111 1.53 -8.38 3.26
N PRO A 112 0.73 -9.33 3.77
CA PRO A 112 0.20 -9.26 5.13
C PRO A 112 1.26 -9.19 6.22
N LEU A 113 2.34 -9.97 6.09
CA LEU A 113 3.45 -9.92 7.04
C LEU A 113 4.10 -8.53 7.07
N ALA A 114 4.38 -7.97 5.90
CA ALA A 114 4.95 -6.64 5.77
C ALA A 114 4.04 -5.56 6.36
N MET A 115 2.73 -5.65 6.11
CA MET A 115 1.73 -4.73 6.66
C MET A 115 1.64 -4.79 8.19
N LEU A 116 1.68 -6.01 8.77
CA LEU A 116 1.71 -6.17 10.24
C LEU A 116 3.00 -5.59 10.83
N MET A 117 4.14 -5.80 10.18
CA MET A 117 5.41 -5.22 10.63
C MET A 117 5.43 -3.70 10.50
N SER A 118 4.83 -3.14 9.42
CA SER A 118 4.62 -1.70 9.25
C SER A 118 3.82 -1.11 10.40
N LEU A 119 2.71 -1.73 10.75
CA LEU A 119 1.85 -1.29 11.84
C LEU A 119 2.61 -1.26 13.19
N ILE A 120 3.44 -2.27 13.47
CA ILE A 120 4.29 -2.31 14.66
C ILE A 120 5.32 -1.17 14.65
N VAL A 121 5.98 -0.95 13.53
CA VAL A 121 6.97 0.13 13.36
C VAL A 121 6.29 1.49 13.48
N ALA A 122 5.13 1.68 12.84
CA ALA A 122 4.36 2.91 12.87
C ALA A 122 3.95 3.30 14.31
N PHE A 123 3.55 2.34 15.15
CA PHE A 123 3.13 2.65 16.52
C PHE A 123 4.24 2.57 17.58
N THR A 124 5.46 2.19 17.20
CA THR A 124 6.59 2.11 18.14
C THR A 124 7.73 3.04 17.75
N ILE A 125 8.36 2.78 16.61
CA ILE A 125 9.56 3.49 16.16
C ILE A 125 9.20 4.90 15.67
N THR A 126 8.11 5.02 14.90
CA THR A 126 7.70 6.29 14.30
C THR A 126 7.36 7.36 15.35
N PRO A 127 6.54 7.11 16.40
CA PRO A 127 6.26 8.10 17.43
C PRO A 127 7.49 8.45 18.26
N TRP A 128 8.35 7.47 18.54
CA TRP A 128 9.61 7.71 19.23
C TRP A 128 10.52 8.63 18.43
N ALA A 129 10.69 8.35 17.13
CA ALA A 129 11.51 9.18 16.25
C ALA A 129 10.91 10.58 16.06
N ALA A 130 9.60 10.69 15.85
CA ALA A 130 8.91 11.96 15.73
C ALA A 130 9.07 12.82 17.00
N TYR A 131 8.86 12.23 18.18
CA TYR A 131 9.08 12.93 19.44
C TYR A 131 10.50 13.48 19.57
N HIS A 132 11.53 12.72 19.22
CA HIS A 132 12.93 13.15 19.39
C HIS A 132 13.40 14.14 18.33
N LEU A 133 12.93 13.98 17.08
CA LEU A 133 13.38 14.81 15.96
C LEU A 133 12.55 16.08 15.80
N LEU A 134 11.22 16.01 15.99
CA LEU A 134 10.31 17.12 15.72
C LEU A 134 9.96 17.96 16.97
N ARG A 135 10.31 17.51 18.18
CA ARG A 135 9.99 18.26 19.42
C ARG A 135 10.50 19.70 19.46
N LYS A 136 11.55 20.03 18.69
CA LYS A 136 12.11 21.38 18.61
C LYS A 136 11.23 22.33 17.78
N GLU A 137 10.38 21.78 16.93
CA GLU A 137 9.41 22.51 16.12
C GLU A 137 8.09 22.78 16.85
N HIS A 138 8.06 22.45 18.17
CA HIS A 138 6.92 22.68 19.04
C HIS A 138 6.87 24.16 19.44
N ALA A 139 6.52 25.01 18.49
CA ALA A 139 6.16 26.41 18.70
C ALA A 139 5.04 26.76 17.72
N PRO A 140 4.04 27.56 18.14
CA PRO A 140 3.08 28.11 17.21
C PRO A 140 3.83 28.93 16.16
N GLN A 141 3.97 28.40 14.96
CA GLN A 141 4.49 29.18 13.84
C GLN A 141 3.33 30.00 13.26
N ASP A 142 3.18 31.21 13.81
CA ASP A 142 2.33 32.22 13.21
C ASP A 142 3.03 32.74 11.94
N GLY A 143 2.57 32.33 10.77
CA GLY A 143 2.56 33.23 9.63
C GLY A 143 3.28 32.88 8.34
N GLU A 144 4.23 31.95 8.20
CA GLU A 144 5.05 31.91 6.96
C GLU A 144 4.69 30.81 5.93
N GLU A 145 3.99 29.75 6.29
CA GLU A 145 3.58 28.71 5.32
C GLU A 145 2.20 28.93 4.67
N GLN A 146 1.55 30.08 4.94
CA GLN A 146 0.17 30.29 4.48
C GLN A 146 0.08 30.71 3.00
N ASP A 147 1.12 31.23 2.37
CA ASP A 147 1.00 31.79 1.02
C ASP A 147 1.04 30.75 -0.09
N ASP A 148 1.90 29.73 0.00
CA ASP A 148 1.94 28.68 -1.03
C ASP A 148 0.72 27.74 -0.94
N ALA A 149 0.29 27.41 0.29
CA ALA A 149 -0.91 26.63 0.53
C ALA A 149 -2.20 27.41 0.18
N ALA A 150 -2.17 28.74 0.20
CA ALA A 150 -3.34 29.58 -0.07
C ALA A 150 -3.81 29.48 -1.53
N SER A 151 -2.92 29.27 -2.49
CA SER A 151 -3.27 29.06 -3.90
C SER A 151 -3.96 27.73 -4.12
N ILE A 152 -3.40 26.65 -3.57
CA ILE A 152 -3.95 25.29 -3.63
C ILE A 152 -5.29 25.25 -2.90
N ARG A 153 -5.37 25.87 -1.72
CA ARG A 153 -6.62 25.95 -0.93
C ARG A 153 -7.71 26.72 -1.65
N ARG A 154 -7.37 27.81 -2.33
CA ARG A 154 -8.34 28.58 -3.16
C ARG A 154 -8.85 27.77 -4.34
N TRP A 155 -7.97 27.06 -5.05
CA TRP A 155 -8.34 26.19 -6.15
C TRP A 155 -9.22 25.03 -5.68
N TYR A 156 -8.82 24.35 -4.60
CA TYR A 156 -9.59 23.27 -3.99
C TYR A 156 -10.95 23.75 -3.49
N ALA A 157 -10.99 24.88 -2.79
CA ALA A 157 -12.24 25.49 -2.33
C ALA A 157 -13.17 25.85 -3.48
N LYS A 158 -12.64 26.33 -4.62
CA LYS A 158 -13.43 26.65 -5.83
C LYS A 158 -14.14 25.42 -6.41
N ILE A 159 -13.54 24.24 -6.31
CA ILE A 159 -14.12 22.97 -6.78
C ILE A 159 -15.06 22.37 -5.73
N LEU A 160 -14.65 22.35 -4.47
CA LEU A 160 -15.38 21.66 -3.42
C LEU A 160 -16.58 22.44 -2.89
N ARG A 161 -16.44 23.78 -2.77
CA ARG A 161 -17.48 24.64 -2.22
C ARG A 161 -18.83 24.52 -2.96
N PRO A 162 -18.91 24.56 -4.31
CA PRO A 162 -20.17 24.37 -5.01
C PRO A 162 -20.78 22.97 -4.84
N LEU A 163 -19.96 21.95 -4.59
CA LEU A 163 -20.45 20.60 -4.29
C LEU A 163 -21.07 20.52 -2.90
N LEU A 164 -20.46 21.18 -1.91
CA LEU A 164 -20.96 21.19 -0.52
C LEU A 164 -22.19 22.09 -0.35
N GLU A 165 -22.26 23.22 -1.03
CA GLU A 165 -23.35 24.19 -0.92
C GLU A 165 -24.62 23.73 -1.66
N SER A 166 -24.52 22.88 -2.69
CA SER A 166 -25.64 22.48 -3.53
C SER A 166 -25.86 20.97 -3.55
N ARG A 167 -26.91 20.51 -2.88
CA ARG A 167 -27.32 19.10 -2.86
C ARG A 167 -27.50 18.50 -4.27
N ARG A 168 -28.00 19.29 -5.22
CA ARG A 168 -28.15 18.85 -6.63
C ARG A 168 -26.82 18.60 -7.30
N ARG A 169 -25.83 19.47 -7.10
CA ARG A 169 -24.48 19.31 -7.70
C ARG A 169 -23.74 18.13 -7.07
N ALA A 170 -23.89 17.92 -5.75
CA ALA A 170 -23.35 16.74 -5.08
C ALA A 170 -23.92 15.45 -5.66
N TRP A 171 -25.26 15.37 -5.84
CA TRP A 171 -25.88 14.19 -6.43
C TRP A 171 -25.51 13.99 -7.90
N LEU A 172 -25.40 15.06 -8.70
CA LEU A 172 -24.92 14.98 -10.09
C LEU A 172 -23.47 14.47 -10.15
N PHE A 173 -22.61 14.92 -9.25
CA PHE A 173 -21.24 14.46 -9.17
C PHE A 173 -21.19 12.97 -8.80
N LEU A 174 -21.94 12.53 -7.79
CA LEU A 174 -22.04 11.12 -7.42
C LEU A 174 -22.60 10.26 -8.55
N ALA A 175 -23.63 10.74 -9.25
CA ALA A 175 -24.20 10.05 -10.41
C ALA A 175 -23.18 9.94 -11.55
N ALA A 176 -22.39 11.00 -11.82
CA ALA A 176 -21.33 10.96 -12.81
C ALA A 176 -20.24 9.96 -12.45
N MET A 177 -19.83 9.89 -11.18
CA MET A 177 -18.85 8.90 -10.69
C MET A 177 -19.40 7.47 -10.79
N ALA A 178 -20.68 7.26 -10.43
CA ALA A 178 -21.33 5.97 -10.58
C ALA A 178 -21.46 5.56 -12.05
N ALA A 179 -21.80 6.49 -12.95
CA ALA A 179 -21.85 6.24 -14.37
C ALA A 179 -20.47 5.90 -14.95
N ALA A 180 -19.41 6.58 -14.51
CA ALA A 180 -18.04 6.28 -14.90
C ALA A 180 -17.61 4.88 -14.43
N LEU A 181 -17.99 4.49 -13.21
CA LEU A 181 -17.74 3.15 -12.67
C LEU A 181 -18.46 2.08 -13.52
N VAL A 182 -19.75 2.28 -13.79
CA VAL A 182 -20.54 1.36 -14.64
C VAL A 182 -19.95 1.27 -16.03
N CYS A 183 -19.58 2.39 -16.65
CA CYS A 183 -18.91 2.42 -17.94
C CYS A 183 -17.60 1.62 -17.94
N SER A 184 -16.79 1.78 -16.89
CA SER A 184 -15.53 1.02 -16.71
C SER A 184 -15.79 -0.49 -16.63
N ILE A 185 -16.82 -0.92 -15.89
CA ILE A 185 -17.20 -2.33 -15.78
C ILE A 185 -17.68 -2.85 -17.16
N LEU A 186 -18.48 -2.07 -17.87
CA LEU A 186 -18.97 -2.44 -19.19
C LEU A 186 -17.84 -2.61 -20.21
N LEU A 187 -16.77 -1.82 -20.15
CA LEU A 187 -15.59 -2.00 -21.00
C LEU A 187 -14.95 -3.38 -20.83
N VAL A 188 -14.94 -3.90 -19.60
CA VAL A 188 -14.44 -5.25 -19.31
C VAL A 188 -15.43 -6.31 -19.78
N VAL A 189 -16.73 -6.13 -19.50
CA VAL A 189 -17.80 -7.08 -19.89
C VAL A 189 -17.91 -7.23 -21.41
N PHE A 190 -17.78 -6.12 -22.16
CA PHE A 190 -17.79 -6.15 -23.62
C PHE A 190 -16.46 -6.62 -24.24
N GLY A 191 -15.46 -6.99 -23.42
CA GLY A 191 -14.20 -7.51 -23.89
C GLY A 191 -13.29 -6.49 -24.58
N LEU A 192 -13.62 -5.19 -24.48
CA LEU A 192 -12.77 -4.10 -24.98
C LEU A 192 -11.45 -4.01 -24.20
N VAL A 193 -11.46 -4.39 -22.93
CA VAL A 193 -10.29 -4.58 -22.10
C VAL A 193 -10.13 -6.06 -21.79
N PRO A 194 -9.17 -6.77 -22.40
CA PRO A 194 -8.97 -8.20 -22.17
C PRO A 194 -8.43 -8.41 -20.74
N VAL A 195 -9.18 -9.14 -19.91
CA VAL A 195 -8.72 -9.57 -18.59
C VAL A 195 -7.91 -10.85 -18.78
N LYS A 196 -6.61 -10.77 -18.58
CA LYS A 196 -5.69 -11.91 -18.63
C LYS A 196 -4.95 -12.03 -17.31
N MET A 197 -4.84 -13.24 -16.80
CA MET A 197 -4.20 -13.53 -15.52
C MET A 197 -2.69 -13.29 -15.55
N LEU A 198 -2.08 -13.46 -16.72
CA LEU A 198 -0.66 -13.20 -16.96
C LEU A 198 -0.50 -12.36 -18.23
N PRO A 199 0.40 -11.37 -18.23
CA PRO A 199 0.80 -10.73 -19.47
C PRO A 199 1.42 -11.77 -20.39
N PHE A 200 1.13 -11.71 -21.70
CA PHE A 200 1.88 -12.49 -22.68
C PHE A 200 3.34 -12.04 -22.60
N ASP A 201 4.19 -12.96 -22.16
CA ASP A 201 5.63 -12.80 -22.31
C ASP A 201 5.95 -13.20 -23.74
N ASN A 202 6.34 -12.25 -24.57
CA ASN A 202 6.89 -12.51 -25.88
C ASN A 202 8.30 -13.12 -25.68
N LYS A 203 8.31 -14.38 -25.26
CA LYS A 203 9.56 -15.15 -25.28
C LYS A 203 9.84 -15.48 -26.74
N ASN A 204 10.99 -15.02 -27.23
CA ASN A 204 11.56 -15.46 -28.50
C ASN A 204 12.11 -16.90 -28.37
N GLU A 205 11.37 -17.75 -27.66
CA GLU A 205 11.71 -19.16 -27.48
C GLU A 205 10.74 -19.99 -28.33
N LEU A 206 11.30 -20.75 -29.24
CA LEU A 206 10.58 -21.76 -30.01
C LEU A 206 10.69 -23.07 -29.22
N GLN A 207 9.60 -23.50 -28.61
CA GLN A 207 9.55 -24.77 -27.88
C GLN A 207 8.99 -25.85 -28.77
N PHE A 208 9.81 -26.82 -29.13
CA PHE A 208 9.37 -28.04 -29.79
C PHE A 208 9.03 -29.09 -28.73
N VAL A 209 7.81 -29.52 -28.67
CA VAL A 209 7.37 -30.66 -27.85
C VAL A 209 7.22 -31.86 -28.79
N ILE A 210 8.07 -32.86 -28.60
CA ILE A 210 7.97 -34.13 -29.35
C ILE A 210 7.36 -35.13 -28.40
N ASP A 211 6.09 -35.46 -28.64
CA ASP A 211 5.40 -36.55 -27.95
C ASP A 211 5.70 -37.87 -28.60
N MET A 212 6.44 -38.70 -27.91
CA MET A 212 6.69 -40.09 -28.34
C MET A 212 5.59 -41.01 -27.82
N PRO A 213 5.33 -42.17 -28.46
CA PRO A 213 4.37 -43.16 -27.96
C PRO A 213 4.68 -43.60 -26.53
N GLU A 214 3.63 -43.83 -25.73
CA GLU A 214 3.79 -44.28 -24.33
C GLU A 214 4.63 -45.56 -24.26
N GLY A 215 5.66 -45.55 -23.38
CA GLY A 215 6.60 -46.68 -23.23
C GLY A 215 7.91 -46.57 -24.02
N THR A 216 8.15 -45.43 -24.70
CA THR A 216 9.41 -45.20 -25.40
C THR A 216 10.56 -45.06 -24.37
N PRO A 217 11.65 -45.86 -24.45
CA PRO A 217 12.77 -45.76 -23.52
C PRO A 217 13.52 -44.45 -23.72
N LEU A 218 14.19 -43.98 -22.64
CA LEU A 218 14.90 -42.70 -22.61
C LEU A 218 15.99 -42.61 -23.70
N GLU A 219 16.66 -43.72 -23.99
CA GLU A 219 17.71 -43.82 -24.99
C GLU A 219 17.19 -43.57 -26.44
N ALA A 220 15.90 -43.74 -26.68
CA ALA A 220 15.29 -43.46 -27.98
C ALA A 220 14.79 -42.00 -28.09
N THR A 221 14.67 -41.30 -26.96
CA THR A 221 14.28 -39.91 -26.92
C THR A 221 15.50 -38.95 -26.93
N ASP A 222 16.70 -39.44 -26.61
CA ASP A 222 17.93 -38.65 -26.49
C ASP A 222 18.79 -38.73 -27.79
N GLY A 223 18.32 -39.36 -28.83
CA GLY A 223 18.91 -39.47 -30.17
C GLY A 223 18.24 -38.53 -31.14
#